data_b39aa3e9cdb76f4e6c50fb448ce2429e
#
_entry.id   b39aa3e9cdb76f4e6c50fb448ce2429e
#
_cell.length_a   1.000
_cell.length_b   1.000
_cell.length_c   1.000
_cell.angle_alpha   90.00
_cell.angle_beta   90.00
_cell.angle_gamma   90.00
#
_symmetry.space_group_name_H-M   'P 1'
#
loop_
_entity.id
_entity.type
_entity.pdbx_description
1 polymer ?
#
loop_
_entity_poly.entity_id
_entity_poly.type
_entity_poly.pdbx_seq_one_letter_code
_entity_poly.pdbx_strand_id
1 'polypeptide(L)'
;WFDPLSQRLYFSSTWHAGFGGFDIFYSNLEPDGSFGPPINLGHSFNSPANDLYFFCQGDTAFISSNRLGSLYASHPTCCSDVFYTAFQRPKLPTDSTNSISIQVLELPIRLYFENDHPNPKTSSENTEFTYEETFSKYKSQFPIYLDKVAEGRDSIAAREQVAMLASFFEEEVEKGMNDLATFKEQVWEALKSGEQVSIVVQGFASPLAKSDYNVHLTKRRIASIVNYFEEIDDGKFAPYMQTSPLRLQFIEEPMGEYKADQKVSDDFYDQKNSVYSKGASLERRIDIIALRTQKLP
;
A
#
# COMPACT_ATOMS: atom_id res chain seq x y z
N TRP A 1 9.47 10.15 20.85
CA TRP A 1 10.55 11.11 20.66
C TRP A 1 10.09 12.27 19.78
N PHE A 2 10.26 13.52 20.24
CA PHE A 2 9.97 14.73 19.46
C PHE A 2 11.25 15.24 18.80
N ASP A 3 11.20 15.48 17.49
CA ASP A 3 12.29 16.11 16.75
C ASP A 3 12.02 17.60 16.55
N PRO A 4 12.70 18.49 17.27
CA PRO A 4 12.48 19.92 17.14
C PRO A 4 12.93 20.49 15.78
N LEU A 5 13.80 19.79 15.05
CA LEU A 5 14.30 20.24 13.75
C LEU A 5 13.30 20.00 12.62
N SER A 6 12.53 18.91 12.69
CA SER A 6 11.47 18.60 11.73
C SER A 6 10.07 18.89 12.25
N GLN A 7 9.93 19.34 13.52
CA GLN A 7 8.65 19.57 14.19
C GLN A 7 7.73 18.33 14.14
N ARG A 8 8.31 17.14 14.41
CA ARG A 8 7.61 15.86 14.37
C ARG A 8 7.70 15.10 15.67
N LEU A 9 6.58 14.53 16.09
CA LEU A 9 6.51 13.55 17.17
C LEU A 9 6.55 12.14 16.58
N TYR A 10 7.56 11.35 16.94
CA TYR A 10 7.68 9.94 16.58
C TYR A 10 7.24 9.07 17.74
N PHE A 11 6.44 8.04 17.48
CA PHE A 11 5.90 7.14 18.49
C PHE A 11 5.62 5.74 17.90
N SER A 12 5.52 4.75 18.76
CA SER A 12 5.16 3.38 18.38
C SER A 12 3.69 3.12 18.69
N SER A 13 3.00 2.43 17.80
CA SER A 13 1.58 2.13 17.97
C SER A 13 1.20 0.79 17.34
N THR A 14 0.25 0.09 17.99
CA THR A 14 -0.47 -1.07 17.43
C THR A 14 -1.87 -0.67 16.95
N TRP A 15 -2.29 0.56 17.22
CA TRP A 15 -3.65 1.02 16.93
C TRP A 15 -3.85 1.41 15.47
N HIS A 16 -2.81 1.93 14.83
CA HIS A 16 -2.87 2.39 13.46
C HIS A 16 -2.45 1.26 12.51
N ALA A 17 -2.97 1.30 11.28
CA ALA A 17 -2.60 0.32 10.27
C ALA A 17 -1.08 0.31 10.03
N GLY A 18 -0.45 -0.85 10.17
CA GLY A 18 1.00 -1.02 10.14
C GLY A 18 1.43 -2.31 9.46
N PHE A 19 2.71 -2.64 9.60
CA PHE A 19 3.36 -3.79 8.99
C PHE A 19 3.38 -5.02 9.92
N GLY A 20 3.28 -4.79 11.24
CA GLY A 20 3.43 -5.85 12.23
C GLY A 20 2.67 -5.61 13.52
N GLY A 21 3.33 -5.88 14.64
CA GLY A 21 2.85 -5.56 15.97
C GLY A 21 2.89 -4.06 16.26
N PHE A 22 3.91 -3.61 16.99
CA PHE A 22 4.18 -2.18 17.09
C PHE A 22 4.91 -1.68 15.85
N ASP A 23 4.42 -0.59 15.27
CA ASP A 23 5.08 0.15 14.20
C ASP A 23 5.38 1.58 14.64
N ILE A 24 6.42 2.17 14.05
CA ILE A 24 6.80 3.56 14.26
C ILE A 24 5.96 4.46 13.35
N PHE A 25 5.35 5.46 13.96
CA PHE A 25 4.59 6.52 13.30
C PHE A 25 5.21 7.88 13.62
N TYR A 26 4.85 8.88 12.85
CA TYR A 26 5.09 10.26 13.22
C TYR A 26 3.82 11.10 13.01
N SER A 27 3.71 12.20 13.78
CA SER A 27 2.73 13.27 13.57
C SER A 27 3.46 14.59 13.46
N ASN A 28 3.03 15.45 12.55
CA ASN A 28 3.54 16.81 12.44
C ASN A 28 2.97 17.68 13.55
N LEU A 29 3.79 18.59 14.08
CA LEU A 29 3.29 19.65 14.95
C LEU A 29 2.61 20.73 14.08
N GLU A 30 1.34 21.00 14.37
CA GLU A 30 0.55 22.01 13.67
C GLU A 30 0.77 23.42 14.27
N PRO A 31 0.46 24.49 13.52
CA PRO A 31 0.64 25.87 14.01
C PRO A 31 -0.13 26.21 15.29
N ASP A 32 -1.23 25.51 15.56
CA ASP A 32 -2.04 25.67 16.78
C ASP A 32 -1.49 24.91 17.99
N GLY A 33 -0.38 24.20 17.84
CA GLY A 33 0.25 23.39 18.89
C GLY A 33 -0.32 21.98 19.02
N SER A 34 -1.29 21.59 18.21
CA SER A 34 -1.79 20.21 18.14
C SER A 34 -0.87 19.33 17.28
N PHE A 35 -1.08 18.01 17.34
CA PHE A 35 -0.42 17.08 16.43
C PHE A 35 -1.41 16.59 15.37
N GLY A 36 -0.99 16.64 14.12
CA GLY A 36 -1.73 16.14 12.98
C GLY A 36 -1.91 14.60 12.99
N PRO A 37 -2.61 14.03 12.00
CA PRO A 37 -2.85 12.60 11.94
C PRO A 37 -1.55 11.80 11.89
N PRO A 38 -1.53 10.59 12.49
CA PRO A 38 -0.37 9.71 12.48
C PRO A 38 -0.05 9.20 11.08
N ILE A 39 1.22 9.27 10.72
CA ILE A 39 1.75 8.77 9.44
C ILE A 39 2.75 7.66 9.74
N ASN A 40 2.57 6.48 9.11
CA ASN A 40 3.49 5.36 9.26
C ASN A 40 4.86 5.70 8.66
N LEU A 41 5.94 5.40 9.39
CA LEU A 41 7.31 5.72 8.95
C LEU A 41 7.81 4.83 7.79
N GLY A 42 7.05 3.79 7.46
CA GLY A 42 7.27 2.92 6.32
C GLY A 42 8.23 1.75 6.61
N HIS A 43 8.31 0.85 5.65
CA HIS A 43 9.04 -0.42 5.74
C HIS A 43 10.56 -0.28 5.92
N SER A 44 11.14 0.87 5.60
CA SER A 44 12.56 1.12 5.90
C SER A 44 12.86 1.16 7.39
N PHE A 45 11.82 1.37 8.22
CA PHE A 45 11.88 1.46 9.66
C PHE A 45 11.04 0.37 10.32
N ASN A 46 9.86 0.08 9.79
CA ASN A 46 8.89 -0.87 10.31
C ASN A 46 9.03 -2.24 9.63
N SER A 47 8.70 -3.29 10.36
CA SER A 47 8.80 -4.69 9.95
C SER A 47 7.53 -5.46 10.36
N PRO A 48 7.35 -6.73 9.95
CA PRO A 48 6.27 -7.56 10.47
C PRO A 48 6.33 -7.88 11.99
N ALA A 49 7.40 -7.48 12.66
CA ALA A 49 7.62 -7.69 14.09
C ALA A 49 7.15 -6.48 14.92
N ASN A 50 7.70 -6.29 16.14
CA ASN A 50 7.47 -5.10 16.94
C ASN A 50 8.63 -4.13 16.76
N ASP A 51 8.34 -2.92 16.32
CA ASP A 51 9.30 -1.84 16.12
C ASP A 51 8.99 -0.71 17.11
N LEU A 52 9.94 -0.41 17.98
CA LEU A 52 9.74 0.42 19.16
C LEU A 52 10.88 1.44 19.31
N TYR A 53 10.65 2.46 20.13
CA TYR A 53 11.67 3.39 20.63
C TYR A 53 12.51 4.06 19.55
N PHE A 54 11.82 4.60 18.53
CA PHE A 54 12.49 5.38 17.49
C PHE A 54 13.16 6.62 18.07
N PHE A 55 14.43 6.80 17.69
CA PHE A 55 15.13 8.04 17.96
C PHE A 55 16.19 8.28 16.88
N CYS A 56 16.54 9.54 16.63
CA CYS A 56 17.50 9.89 15.59
C CYS A 56 18.63 10.76 16.14
N GLN A 57 19.87 10.41 15.78
CA GLN A 57 21.06 11.21 16.06
C GLN A 57 21.83 11.46 14.76
N GLY A 58 22.01 12.74 14.37
CA GLY A 58 22.55 13.08 13.05
C GLY A 58 21.67 12.51 11.94
N ASP A 59 22.28 11.82 11.01
CA ASP A 59 21.61 11.16 9.87
C ASP A 59 21.38 9.65 10.13
N THR A 60 21.37 9.23 11.40
CA THR A 60 21.17 7.84 11.79
C THR A 60 19.95 7.72 12.70
N ALA A 61 19.00 6.86 12.31
CA ALA A 61 17.87 6.45 13.15
C ALA A 61 18.18 5.14 13.86
N PHE A 62 17.70 5.03 15.08
CA PHE A 62 17.80 3.84 15.94
C PHE A 62 16.40 3.36 16.29
N ILE A 63 16.19 2.05 16.24
CA ILE A 63 14.90 1.39 16.50
C ILE A 63 15.18 0.14 17.31
N SER A 64 14.37 -0.11 18.32
CA SER A 64 14.37 -1.38 19.03
C SER A 64 13.38 -2.34 18.39
N SER A 65 13.82 -3.54 17.97
CA SER A 65 12.96 -4.46 17.23
C SER A 65 13.29 -5.92 17.53
N ASN A 66 12.25 -6.78 17.53
CA ASN A 66 12.40 -8.24 17.57
C ASN A 66 12.21 -8.87 16.17
N ARG A 67 12.51 -8.10 15.11
CA ARG A 67 12.46 -8.56 13.71
C ARG A 67 13.41 -9.70 13.42
N LEU A 68 13.21 -10.33 12.27
CA LEU A 68 14.12 -11.36 11.78
C LEU A 68 15.57 -10.82 11.73
N GLY A 69 16.50 -11.58 12.29
CA GLY A 69 17.90 -11.17 12.47
C GLY A 69 18.25 -10.66 13.88
N SER A 70 17.26 -10.51 14.78
CA SER A 70 17.51 -10.30 16.20
C SER A 70 18.19 -11.53 16.81
N LEU A 71 19.18 -11.33 17.68
CA LEU A 71 19.98 -12.40 18.28
C LEU A 71 19.16 -13.39 19.13
N TYR A 72 17.99 -12.97 19.62
CA TYR A 72 17.10 -13.77 20.48
C TYR A 72 15.71 -13.93 19.89
N ALA A 73 15.58 -14.02 18.55
CA ALA A 73 14.30 -14.14 17.85
C ALA A 73 13.50 -15.45 18.12
N SER A 74 13.92 -16.27 19.11
CA SER A 74 13.29 -17.56 19.40
C SER A 74 11.94 -17.45 20.14
N HIS A 75 11.52 -16.26 20.57
CA HIS A 75 10.24 -16.06 21.26
C HIS A 75 9.51 -14.82 20.70
N PRO A 76 8.22 -14.93 20.32
CA PRO A 76 7.49 -13.85 19.64
C PRO A 76 7.34 -12.55 20.44
N THR A 77 7.53 -12.58 21.73
CA THR A 77 7.37 -11.43 22.63
C THR A 77 8.62 -11.07 23.43
N CYS A 78 9.71 -11.83 23.26
CA CYS A 78 10.96 -11.60 23.98
C CYS A 78 11.97 -10.88 23.07
N CYS A 79 12.72 -10.02 23.74
CA CYS A 79 14.08 -9.66 23.37
C CYS A 79 14.21 -8.89 22.05
N SER A 80 14.21 -7.57 22.19
CA SER A 80 14.47 -6.65 21.06
C SER A 80 15.94 -6.29 21.01
N ASP A 81 16.50 -6.22 19.82
CA ASP A 81 17.82 -5.65 19.54
C ASP A 81 17.66 -4.22 19.02
N VAL A 82 18.74 -3.45 19.08
CA VAL A 82 18.80 -2.13 18.50
C VAL A 82 19.28 -2.22 17.05
N PHE A 83 18.43 -1.79 16.14
CA PHE A 83 18.72 -1.65 14.72
C PHE A 83 18.98 -0.18 14.40
N TYR A 84 19.85 0.07 13.44
CA TYR A 84 20.09 1.43 12.95
C TYR A 84 20.07 1.47 11.44
N THR A 85 19.65 2.63 10.90
CA THR A 85 19.58 2.88 9.45
C THR A 85 19.81 4.35 9.15
N ALA A 86 20.19 4.66 7.93
CA ALA A 86 20.29 6.04 7.48
C ALA A 86 18.90 6.71 7.53
N PHE A 87 18.85 7.93 8.06
CA PHE A 87 17.63 8.72 8.18
C PHE A 87 17.88 10.17 7.77
N GLN A 88 17.34 10.55 6.62
CA GLN A 88 17.35 11.94 6.23
C GLN A 88 16.19 12.67 6.93
N ARG A 89 16.54 13.56 7.86
CA ARG A 89 15.54 14.40 8.52
C ARG A 89 14.83 15.27 7.50
N PRO A 90 13.49 15.27 7.50
CA PRO A 90 12.74 16.23 6.68
C PRO A 90 13.09 17.66 7.12
N LYS A 91 13.47 18.50 6.16
CA LYS A 91 13.67 19.93 6.44
C LYS A 91 12.33 20.60 6.54
N LEU A 92 12.16 21.51 7.52
CA LEU A 92 11.02 22.40 7.55
C LEU A 92 10.95 23.16 6.21
N PRO A 93 9.76 23.32 5.62
CA PRO A 93 9.60 24.17 4.45
C PRO A 93 10.03 25.59 4.82
N THR A 94 11.13 26.09 4.24
CA THR A 94 11.41 27.52 4.27
C THR A 94 10.38 28.20 3.39
N ASP A 95 9.64 29.17 3.94
CA ASP A 95 8.66 29.98 3.24
C ASP A 95 9.12 30.35 1.84
N SER A 96 8.44 29.82 0.85
CA SER A 96 8.45 30.30 -0.51
C SER A 96 7.00 30.35 -0.97
N THR A 97 6.44 31.54 -0.88
CA THR A 97 5.15 31.92 -1.41
C THR A 97 5.01 31.53 -2.86
N ASN A 98 4.35 30.41 -3.11
CA ASN A 98 3.51 30.17 -4.28
C ASN A 98 2.60 28.98 -3.97
N SER A 99 1.38 29.31 -3.54
CA SER A 99 0.33 28.35 -3.24
C SER A 99 -0.25 27.78 -4.54
N ILE A 100 0.34 26.68 -5.00
CA ILE A 100 -0.41 25.68 -5.76
C ILE A 100 -0.91 24.71 -4.70
N SER A 101 -2.22 24.65 -4.50
CA SER A 101 -2.85 23.66 -3.62
C SER A 101 -2.68 22.28 -4.25
N ILE A 102 -1.52 21.65 -4.00
CA ILE A 102 -1.34 20.24 -4.27
C ILE A 102 -2.13 19.52 -3.19
N GLN A 103 -3.23 18.86 -3.56
CA GLN A 103 -3.87 17.90 -2.68
C GLN A 103 -2.80 16.85 -2.33
N VAL A 104 -2.33 16.87 -1.10
CA VAL A 104 -1.41 15.83 -0.60
C VAL A 104 -2.25 14.57 -0.48
N LEU A 105 -2.01 13.61 -1.36
CA LEU A 105 -2.68 12.33 -1.33
C LEU A 105 -2.23 11.55 -0.09
N GLU A 106 -3.20 11.09 0.70
CA GLU A 106 -2.91 10.22 1.83
C GLU A 106 -2.50 8.84 1.32
N LEU A 107 -1.32 8.38 1.73
CA LEU A 107 -0.88 7.01 1.50
C LEU A 107 -1.34 6.12 2.67
N PRO A 108 -1.64 4.84 2.44
CA PRO A 108 -1.50 4.10 1.19
C PRO A 108 -2.67 4.33 0.22
N ILE A 109 -2.38 4.36 -1.08
CA ILE A 109 -3.40 4.24 -2.12
C ILE A 109 -3.68 2.76 -2.32
N ARG A 110 -4.93 2.36 -2.15
CA ARG A 110 -5.34 0.96 -2.26
C ARG A 110 -6.03 0.70 -3.60
N LEU A 111 -5.50 -0.25 -4.34
CA LEU A 111 -5.95 -0.62 -5.68
C LEU A 111 -6.46 -2.05 -5.66
N TYR A 112 -7.75 -2.26 -5.90
CA TYR A 112 -8.43 -3.54 -5.73
C TYR A 112 -8.58 -4.30 -7.03
N PHE A 113 -8.65 -5.64 -6.93
CA PHE A 113 -8.70 -6.56 -8.06
C PHE A 113 -9.83 -7.58 -7.92
N GLU A 114 -10.35 -8.01 -9.07
CA GLU A 114 -11.20 -9.19 -9.12
C GLU A 114 -10.44 -10.44 -8.65
N ASN A 115 -11.21 -11.46 -8.22
CA ASN A 115 -10.63 -12.73 -7.80
C ASN A 115 -9.83 -13.38 -8.94
N ASP A 116 -8.60 -13.80 -8.64
CA ASP A 116 -7.66 -14.46 -9.55
C ASP A 116 -7.26 -13.63 -10.79
N HIS A 117 -7.49 -12.31 -10.81
CA HIS A 117 -7.11 -11.42 -11.89
C HIS A 117 -5.91 -10.52 -11.54
N PRO A 118 -5.13 -10.10 -12.57
CA PRO A 118 -5.19 -10.44 -14.01
C PRO A 118 -4.70 -11.86 -14.33
N ASN A 119 -5.01 -12.34 -15.55
CA ASN A 119 -4.61 -13.64 -16.10
C ASN A 119 -4.89 -14.83 -15.16
N PRO A 120 -6.19 -15.21 -14.96
CA PRO A 120 -6.54 -16.28 -14.02
C PRO A 120 -5.93 -17.63 -14.40
N LYS A 121 -5.67 -18.46 -13.40
CA LYS A 121 -5.16 -19.84 -13.54
C LYS A 121 -3.79 -19.95 -14.22
N THR A 122 -2.91 -18.94 -14.06
CA THR A 122 -1.54 -18.98 -14.56
C THR A 122 -0.52 -18.80 -13.43
N SER A 123 0.65 -19.39 -13.59
CA SER A 123 1.81 -19.15 -12.72
C SER A 123 2.73 -18.02 -13.22
N SER A 124 2.34 -17.29 -14.29
CA SER A 124 3.10 -16.13 -14.76
C SER A 124 3.19 -15.07 -13.66
N GLU A 125 4.31 -14.40 -13.57
CA GLU A 125 4.53 -13.25 -12.71
C GLU A 125 4.21 -11.92 -13.40
N ASN A 126 4.04 -11.95 -14.73
CA ASN A 126 3.76 -10.79 -15.58
C ASN A 126 2.38 -10.85 -16.20
N THR A 127 1.90 -9.71 -16.66
CA THR A 127 0.65 -9.53 -17.39
C THR A 127 0.84 -8.49 -18.49
N GLU A 128 0.03 -8.60 -19.56
CA GLU A 128 -0.11 -7.56 -20.58
C GLU A 128 -1.15 -6.50 -20.22
N PHE A 129 -1.99 -6.73 -19.21
CA PHE A 129 -3.04 -5.81 -18.85
C PHE A 129 -2.52 -4.64 -18.01
N THR A 130 -3.06 -3.46 -18.25
CA THR A 130 -2.91 -2.30 -17.37
C THR A 130 -3.83 -2.42 -16.15
N TYR A 131 -3.56 -1.62 -15.09
CA TYR A 131 -4.50 -1.56 -13.97
C TYR A 131 -5.87 -1.01 -14.37
N GLU A 132 -5.94 -0.05 -15.27
CA GLU A 132 -7.22 0.51 -15.75
C GLU A 132 -8.10 -0.55 -16.40
N GLU A 133 -7.53 -1.45 -17.19
CA GLU A 133 -8.25 -2.57 -17.80
C GLU A 133 -8.72 -3.56 -16.74
N THR A 134 -7.86 -3.91 -15.76
CA THR A 134 -8.25 -4.80 -14.67
C THR A 134 -9.31 -4.20 -13.77
N PHE A 135 -9.24 -2.90 -13.48
CA PHE A 135 -10.25 -2.14 -12.74
C PHE A 135 -11.60 -2.13 -13.48
N SER A 136 -11.60 -1.81 -14.77
CA SER A 136 -12.80 -1.78 -15.61
C SER A 136 -13.48 -3.14 -15.64
N LYS A 137 -12.69 -4.21 -15.75
CA LYS A 137 -13.20 -5.59 -15.68
C LYS A 137 -13.79 -5.89 -14.31
N TYR A 138 -13.11 -5.55 -13.20
CA TYR A 138 -13.63 -5.77 -11.86
C TYR A 138 -14.94 -5.01 -11.63
N LYS A 139 -15.01 -3.76 -12.05
CA LYS A 139 -16.23 -2.95 -11.97
C LYS A 139 -17.37 -3.57 -12.78
N SER A 140 -17.10 -4.16 -13.93
CA SER A 140 -18.15 -4.84 -14.74
C SER A 140 -18.73 -6.10 -14.05
N GLN A 141 -17.99 -6.71 -13.12
CA GLN A 141 -18.46 -7.85 -12.33
C GLN A 141 -19.30 -7.46 -11.11
N PHE A 142 -19.40 -6.17 -10.78
CA PHE A 142 -20.10 -5.68 -9.60
C PHE A 142 -21.54 -6.23 -9.44
N PRO A 143 -22.41 -6.26 -10.48
CA PRO A 143 -23.73 -6.85 -10.35
C PRO A 143 -23.70 -8.33 -9.95
N ILE A 144 -22.77 -9.10 -10.49
CA ILE A 144 -22.59 -10.52 -10.18
C ILE A 144 -22.17 -10.70 -8.71
N TYR A 145 -21.30 -9.83 -8.21
CA TYR A 145 -20.88 -9.82 -6.81
C TYR A 145 -22.06 -9.57 -5.86
N LEU A 146 -22.95 -8.61 -6.20
CA LEU A 146 -24.15 -8.33 -5.41
C LEU A 146 -25.11 -9.53 -5.37
N ASP A 147 -25.36 -10.16 -6.52
CA ASP A 147 -26.23 -11.32 -6.61
C ASP A 147 -25.65 -12.50 -5.80
N LYS A 148 -24.36 -12.77 -5.95
CA LYS A 148 -23.71 -13.89 -5.29
C LYS A 148 -23.57 -13.72 -3.79
N VAL A 149 -23.32 -12.52 -3.30
CA VAL A 149 -23.25 -12.27 -1.85
C VAL A 149 -24.63 -12.39 -1.18
N ALA A 150 -25.73 -12.15 -1.91
CA ALA A 150 -27.09 -12.27 -1.41
C ALA A 150 -27.62 -13.72 -1.42
N GLU A 151 -27.09 -14.58 -2.30
CA GLU A 151 -27.59 -15.92 -2.59
C GLU A 151 -27.72 -16.79 -1.32
N GLY A 152 -28.90 -17.35 -1.07
CA GLY A 152 -29.19 -18.27 0.04
C GLY A 152 -29.13 -17.63 1.44
N ARG A 153 -29.18 -16.31 1.55
CA ARG A 153 -29.34 -15.58 2.80
C ARG A 153 -30.78 -15.19 3.02
N ASP A 154 -31.20 -14.97 4.27
CA ASP A 154 -32.49 -14.34 4.54
C ASP A 154 -32.49 -12.87 4.05
N SER A 155 -33.68 -12.28 3.95
CA SER A 155 -33.86 -10.96 3.33
C SER A 155 -33.14 -9.80 4.08
N ILE A 156 -32.90 -9.93 5.37
CA ILE A 156 -32.21 -8.91 6.18
C ILE A 156 -30.72 -9.06 5.98
N ALA A 157 -30.16 -10.25 6.21
CA ALA A 157 -28.74 -10.52 6.02
C ALA A 157 -28.29 -10.29 4.56
N ALA A 158 -29.14 -10.61 3.57
CA ALA A 158 -28.84 -10.32 2.18
C ALA A 158 -28.69 -8.82 1.93
N ARG A 159 -29.63 -8.00 2.43
CA ARG A 159 -29.56 -6.53 2.28
C ARG A 159 -28.34 -5.93 2.94
N GLU A 160 -27.97 -6.39 4.14
CA GLU A 160 -26.78 -5.92 4.85
C GLU A 160 -25.51 -6.21 4.06
N GLN A 161 -25.34 -7.44 3.57
CA GLN A 161 -24.15 -7.81 2.80
C GLN A 161 -24.07 -7.08 1.45
N VAL A 162 -25.18 -6.90 0.78
CA VAL A 162 -25.27 -6.11 -0.45
C VAL A 162 -24.89 -4.66 -0.18
N ALA A 163 -25.42 -4.03 0.87
CA ALA A 163 -25.09 -2.66 1.23
C ALA A 163 -23.60 -2.51 1.59
N MET A 164 -23.04 -3.44 2.37
CA MET A 164 -21.62 -3.44 2.72
C MET A 164 -20.70 -3.57 1.50
N LEU A 165 -21.08 -4.40 0.54
CA LEU A 165 -20.31 -4.60 -0.68
C LEU A 165 -20.45 -3.41 -1.65
N ALA A 166 -21.63 -2.81 -1.75
CA ALA A 166 -21.87 -1.60 -2.54
C ALA A 166 -21.02 -0.42 -2.02
N SER A 167 -21.06 -0.18 -0.70
CA SER A 167 -20.21 0.83 -0.06
C SER A 167 -18.72 0.58 -0.33
N PHE A 168 -18.26 -0.68 -0.29
CA PHE A 168 -16.88 -1.03 -0.60
C PHE A 168 -16.50 -0.65 -2.04
N PHE A 169 -17.37 -0.94 -3.01
CA PHE A 169 -17.06 -0.59 -4.40
C PHE A 169 -17.01 0.93 -4.61
N GLU A 170 -17.91 1.67 -3.99
CA GLU A 170 -17.97 3.14 -4.11
C GLU A 170 -16.84 3.84 -3.33
N GLU A 171 -16.66 3.48 -2.05
CA GLU A 171 -15.77 4.19 -1.14
C GLU A 171 -14.31 3.73 -1.21
N GLU A 172 -14.05 2.50 -1.69
CA GLU A 172 -12.71 1.94 -1.74
C GLU A 172 -12.24 1.68 -3.18
N VAL A 173 -13.01 0.94 -4.00
CA VAL A 173 -12.57 0.54 -5.34
C VAL A 173 -12.50 1.73 -6.28
N GLU A 174 -13.57 2.55 -6.35
CA GLU A 174 -13.59 3.75 -7.20
C GLU A 174 -12.67 4.85 -6.67
N LYS A 175 -12.63 5.01 -5.34
CA LYS A 175 -11.69 5.94 -4.71
C LYS A 175 -10.24 5.61 -5.06
N GLY A 176 -9.85 4.34 -5.00
CA GLY A 176 -8.49 3.91 -5.35
C GLY A 176 -8.08 4.31 -6.76
N MET A 177 -8.97 4.17 -7.75
CA MET A 177 -8.68 4.61 -9.12
C MET A 177 -8.55 6.13 -9.24
N ASN A 178 -9.39 6.90 -8.54
CA ASN A 178 -9.31 8.36 -8.49
C ASN A 178 -8.01 8.84 -7.81
N ASP A 179 -7.63 8.18 -6.72
CA ASP A 179 -6.39 8.46 -6.00
C ASP A 179 -5.17 8.14 -6.87
N LEU A 180 -5.19 7.04 -7.65
CA LEU A 180 -4.13 6.70 -8.60
C LEU A 180 -3.98 7.77 -9.70
N ALA A 181 -5.10 8.28 -10.23
CA ALA A 181 -5.09 9.34 -11.22
C ALA A 181 -4.45 10.62 -10.67
N THR A 182 -4.76 10.99 -9.42
CA THR A 182 -4.16 12.15 -8.75
C THR A 182 -2.67 11.90 -8.45
N PHE A 183 -2.32 10.68 -8.00
CA PHE A 183 -0.95 10.28 -7.73
C PHE A 183 -0.06 10.32 -8.97
N LYS A 184 -0.59 9.89 -10.11
CA LYS A 184 0.08 9.98 -11.41
C LYS A 184 0.54 11.42 -11.72
N GLU A 185 -0.28 12.43 -11.44
CA GLU A 185 0.11 13.82 -11.65
C GLU A 185 1.23 14.27 -10.70
N GLN A 186 1.23 13.81 -9.45
CA GLN A 186 2.35 14.09 -8.52
C GLN A 186 3.66 13.46 -9.00
N VAL A 187 3.62 12.22 -9.48
CA VAL A 187 4.78 11.55 -10.10
C VAL A 187 5.29 12.36 -11.29
N TRP A 188 4.37 12.84 -12.14
CA TRP A 188 4.72 13.63 -13.30
C TRP A 188 5.38 14.96 -12.95
N GLU A 189 4.86 15.69 -11.96
CA GLU A 189 5.46 16.95 -11.51
C GLU A 189 6.88 16.74 -10.95
N ALA A 190 7.10 15.67 -10.18
CA ALA A 190 8.44 15.32 -9.68
C ALA A 190 9.43 15.01 -10.82
N LEU A 191 9.01 14.25 -11.82
CA LEU A 191 9.83 13.94 -12.99
C LEU A 191 10.15 15.19 -13.81
N LYS A 192 9.18 16.10 -14.02
CA LYS A 192 9.39 17.39 -14.72
C LYS A 192 10.38 18.29 -13.98
N SER A 193 10.34 18.29 -12.65
CA SER A 193 11.29 19.07 -11.84
C SER A 193 12.72 18.50 -11.81
N GLY A 194 12.98 17.42 -12.56
CA GLY A 194 14.29 16.82 -12.68
C GLY A 194 14.61 15.78 -11.59
N GLU A 195 13.63 15.36 -10.80
CA GLU A 195 13.83 14.39 -9.73
C GLU A 195 13.85 12.95 -10.25
N GLN A 196 14.57 12.09 -9.55
CA GLN A 196 14.40 10.64 -9.64
C GLN A 196 13.29 10.22 -8.69
N VAL A 197 12.41 9.34 -9.16
CA VAL A 197 11.20 8.91 -8.47
C VAL A 197 11.24 7.41 -8.24
N SER A 198 10.94 6.98 -7.01
CA SER A 198 10.73 5.57 -6.66
C SER A 198 9.36 5.41 -6.02
N ILE A 199 8.55 4.52 -6.58
CA ILE A 199 7.21 4.15 -6.09
C ILE A 199 7.33 2.80 -5.39
N VAL A 200 6.93 2.72 -4.11
CA VAL A 200 6.95 1.47 -3.37
C VAL A 200 5.55 0.87 -3.36
N VAL A 201 5.44 -0.38 -3.82
CA VAL A 201 4.17 -1.09 -3.98
C VAL A 201 4.17 -2.43 -3.26
N GLN A 202 3.12 -2.69 -2.47
CA GLN A 202 2.90 -3.96 -1.79
C GLN A 202 1.72 -4.69 -2.41
N GLY A 203 1.87 -6.00 -2.65
CA GLY A 203 0.82 -6.83 -3.25
C GLY A 203 0.24 -7.83 -2.27
N PHE A 204 -1.10 -7.88 -2.16
CA PHE A 204 -1.83 -8.78 -1.29
C PHE A 204 -2.80 -9.69 -2.06
N ALA A 205 -3.04 -10.89 -1.53
CA ALA A 205 -3.99 -11.85 -2.05
C ALA A 205 -4.82 -12.47 -0.92
N SER A 206 -6.05 -12.89 -1.23
CA SER A 206 -6.87 -13.67 -0.30
C SER A 206 -6.31 -15.10 -0.13
N PRO A 207 -6.57 -15.78 1.00
CA PRO A 207 -5.97 -17.08 1.32
C PRO A 207 -6.54 -18.26 0.53
N LEU A 208 -7.36 -18.02 -0.49
CA LEU A 208 -8.09 -19.04 -1.24
C LEU A 208 -7.18 -19.97 -2.08
N ALA A 209 -5.99 -19.52 -2.49
CA ALA A 209 -5.05 -20.28 -3.29
C ALA A 209 -3.78 -20.64 -2.48
N LYS A 210 -2.92 -21.49 -3.05
CA LYS A 210 -1.63 -21.84 -2.43
C LYS A 210 -0.70 -20.63 -2.38
N SER A 211 0.13 -20.56 -1.34
CA SER A 211 1.04 -19.44 -1.07
C SER A 211 1.91 -19.06 -2.26
N ASP A 212 2.53 -20.04 -2.94
CA ASP A 212 3.34 -19.78 -4.13
C ASP A 212 2.53 -19.12 -5.25
N TYR A 213 1.31 -19.61 -5.48
CA TYR A 213 0.42 -19.03 -6.47
C TYR A 213 0.03 -17.59 -6.11
N ASN A 214 -0.26 -17.33 -4.85
CA ASN A 214 -0.61 -16.00 -4.36
C ASN A 214 0.53 -15.00 -4.51
N VAL A 215 1.79 -15.42 -4.32
CA VAL A 215 2.96 -14.59 -4.61
C VAL A 215 3.04 -14.25 -6.10
N HIS A 216 2.87 -15.22 -7.00
CA HIS A 216 2.85 -14.97 -8.45
C HIS A 216 1.69 -14.05 -8.85
N LEU A 217 0.50 -14.24 -8.25
CA LEU A 217 -0.66 -13.38 -8.49
C LEU A 217 -0.40 -11.93 -8.04
N THR A 218 0.23 -11.74 -6.89
CA THR A 218 0.56 -10.37 -6.42
C THR A 218 1.59 -9.70 -7.32
N LYS A 219 2.58 -10.42 -7.84
CA LYS A 219 3.51 -9.88 -8.84
C LYS A 219 2.79 -9.46 -10.12
N ARG A 220 1.86 -10.28 -10.64
CA ARG A 220 1.04 -9.90 -11.82
C ARG A 220 0.23 -8.63 -11.59
N ARG A 221 -0.34 -8.47 -10.38
CA ARG A 221 -1.06 -7.26 -9.99
C ARG A 221 -0.15 -6.04 -9.96
N ILE A 222 1.06 -6.18 -9.40
CA ILE A 222 2.06 -5.11 -9.43
C ILE A 222 2.45 -4.78 -10.88
N ALA A 223 2.70 -5.80 -11.71
CA ALA A 223 3.01 -5.59 -13.13
C ALA A 223 1.91 -4.80 -13.86
N SER A 224 0.63 -4.99 -13.53
CA SER A 224 -0.45 -4.20 -14.14
C SER A 224 -0.40 -2.71 -13.75
N ILE A 225 0.13 -2.37 -12.57
CA ILE A 225 0.37 -0.97 -12.18
C ILE A 225 1.55 -0.40 -12.96
N VAL A 226 2.61 -1.17 -13.14
CA VAL A 226 3.78 -0.76 -13.96
C VAL A 226 3.33 -0.49 -15.39
N ASN A 227 2.56 -1.40 -16.01
CA ASN A 227 2.00 -1.24 -17.35
C ASN A 227 1.11 0.01 -17.45
N TYR A 228 0.30 0.29 -16.42
CA TYR A 228 -0.50 1.52 -16.38
C TYR A 228 0.37 2.77 -16.53
N PHE A 229 1.49 2.85 -15.80
CA PHE A 229 2.42 4.00 -15.95
C PHE A 229 3.18 3.97 -17.29
N GLU A 230 3.46 2.82 -17.86
CA GLU A 230 4.11 2.75 -19.16
C GLU A 230 3.22 3.25 -20.31
N GLU A 231 1.92 2.99 -20.24
CA GLU A 231 0.98 3.23 -21.35
C GLU A 231 0.15 4.52 -21.21
N ILE A 232 -0.11 4.96 -19.96
CA ILE A 232 -1.00 6.10 -19.72
C ILE A 232 -0.48 7.40 -20.39
N ASP A 233 -1.41 8.24 -20.84
CA ASP A 233 -1.13 9.53 -21.45
C ASP A 233 -0.13 9.41 -22.62
N ASP A 234 -0.41 8.50 -23.55
CA ASP A 234 0.43 8.18 -24.71
C ASP A 234 1.87 7.77 -24.38
N GLY A 235 2.04 7.10 -23.22
CA GLY A 235 3.33 6.58 -22.78
C GLY A 235 4.31 7.64 -22.28
N LYS A 236 3.81 8.76 -21.74
CA LYS A 236 4.66 9.88 -21.31
C LYS A 236 5.66 9.51 -20.21
N PHE A 237 5.40 8.44 -19.43
CA PHE A 237 6.30 7.97 -18.36
C PHE A 237 7.34 6.94 -18.85
N ALA A 238 7.06 6.22 -19.94
CA ALA A 238 7.91 5.15 -20.45
C ALA A 238 9.39 5.56 -20.65
N PRO A 239 9.74 6.75 -21.17
CA PRO A 239 11.13 7.17 -21.30
C PRO A 239 11.87 7.24 -19.96
N TYR A 240 11.18 7.53 -18.85
CA TYR A 240 11.76 7.63 -17.51
C TYR A 240 11.93 6.26 -16.84
N MET A 241 11.23 5.24 -17.33
CA MET A 241 11.26 3.86 -16.82
C MET A 241 12.26 2.99 -17.61
N GLN A 242 12.57 3.33 -18.85
CA GLN A 242 13.35 2.48 -19.77
C GLN A 242 14.75 3.00 -20.06
N THR A 243 14.99 4.31 -19.90
CA THR A 243 16.27 4.93 -20.27
C THR A 243 17.19 5.06 -19.05
N SER A 244 18.42 4.55 -19.17
CA SER A 244 19.41 4.66 -18.10
C SER A 244 20.07 6.05 -18.06
N PRO A 245 20.23 6.66 -16.86
CA PRO A 245 19.77 6.18 -15.57
C PRO A 245 18.25 6.26 -15.43
N LEU A 246 17.65 5.21 -14.85
CA LEU A 246 16.20 5.17 -14.61
C LEU A 246 15.81 6.32 -13.68
N ARG A 247 14.81 7.10 -14.09
CA ARG A 247 14.29 8.22 -13.30
C ARG A 247 12.94 7.90 -12.65
N LEU A 248 12.22 6.91 -13.15
CA LEU A 248 11.04 6.33 -12.50
C LEU A 248 11.26 4.83 -12.31
N GLN A 249 11.13 4.36 -11.08
CA GLN A 249 11.27 2.94 -10.75
C GLN A 249 10.22 2.49 -9.74
N PHE A 250 9.85 1.22 -9.82
CA PHE A 250 8.98 0.56 -8.86
C PHE A 250 9.79 -0.35 -7.95
N ILE A 251 9.53 -0.26 -6.65
CA ILE A 251 10.07 -1.16 -5.62
C ILE A 251 8.93 -2.09 -5.23
N GLU A 252 9.06 -3.36 -5.62
CA GLU A 252 7.98 -4.34 -5.54
C GLU A 252 8.11 -5.20 -4.29
N GLU A 253 7.03 -5.33 -3.53
CA GLU A 253 6.92 -6.16 -2.34
C GLU A 253 5.70 -7.10 -2.46
N PRO A 254 5.84 -8.26 -3.14
CA PRO A 254 4.75 -9.21 -3.30
C PRO A 254 4.53 -10.02 -2.01
N MET A 255 3.55 -9.64 -1.22
CA MET A 255 3.27 -10.22 0.12
C MET A 255 2.43 -11.50 0.06
N GLY A 256 1.73 -11.78 -1.06
CA GLY A 256 0.81 -12.91 -1.15
C GLY A 256 -0.32 -12.82 -0.11
N GLU A 257 -0.62 -13.92 0.58
CA GLU A 257 -1.62 -13.99 1.65
C GLU A 257 -1.05 -13.75 3.06
N TYR A 258 0.21 -13.40 3.19
CA TYR A 258 0.93 -13.36 4.47
C TYR A 258 0.26 -12.47 5.55
N LYS A 259 -0.51 -11.47 5.12
CA LYS A 259 -1.25 -10.56 6.01
C LYS A 259 -2.77 -10.66 5.87
N ALA A 260 -3.29 -11.73 5.26
CA ALA A 260 -4.73 -11.90 5.11
C ALA A 260 -5.41 -12.05 6.49
N ASP A 261 -6.59 -11.44 6.64
CA ASP A 261 -7.39 -11.59 7.88
C ASP A 261 -7.80 -13.07 8.03
N GLN A 262 -7.49 -13.65 9.17
CA GLN A 262 -7.85 -15.04 9.53
C GLN A 262 -9.36 -15.32 9.47
N LYS A 263 -10.20 -14.28 9.43
CA LYS A 263 -11.65 -14.40 9.30
C LYS A 263 -12.12 -14.55 7.84
N VAL A 264 -11.23 -14.31 6.87
CA VAL A 264 -11.53 -14.52 5.46
C VAL A 264 -11.51 -16.02 5.17
N SER A 265 -12.61 -16.53 4.59
CA SER A 265 -12.71 -17.96 4.26
C SER A 265 -11.72 -18.34 3.17
N ASP A 266 -11.00 -19.44 3.37
CA ASP A 266 -10.14 -20.11 2.40
C ASP A 266 -10.83 -21.32 1.72
N ASP A 267 -12.13 -21.54 2.02
CA ASP A 267 -12.90 -22.64 1.45
C ASP A 267 -13.32 -22.31 0.00
N PHE A 268 -12.79 -23.08 -0.94
CA PHE A 268 -13.14 -22.97 -2.36
C PHE A 268 -14.63 -23.24 -2.66
N TYR A 269 -15.28 -24.05 -1.85
CA TYR A 269 -16.71 -24.37 -2.01
C TYR A 269 -17.63 -23.31 -1.39
N ASP A 270 -17.13 -22.50 -0.48
CA ASP A 270 -17.88 -21.38 0.11
C ASP A 270 -17.58 -20.05 -0.62
N GLN A 271 -17.78 -20.03 -1.94
CA GLN A 271 -17.46 -18.87 -2.77
C GLN A 271 -18.13 -17.57 -2.30
N LYS A 272 -19.27 -17.67 -1.66
CA LYS A 272 -19.99 -16.53 -1.08
C LYS A 272 -19.12 -15.76 -0.07
N ASN A 273 -18.37 -16.47 0.77
CA ASN A 273 -17.53 -15.87 1.80
C ASN A 273 -16.04 -15.76 1.38
N SER A 274 -15.57 -16.67 0.52
CA SER A 274 -14.17 -16.69 0.08
C SER A 274 -13.89 -15.84 -1.17
N VAL A 275 -14.91 -15.57 -2.01
CA VAL A 275 -14.77 -14.80 -3.26
C VAL A 275 -15.58 -13.50 -3.23
N TYR A 276 -16.88 -13.60 -2.97
CA TYR A 276 -17.82 -12.50 -3.19
C TYR A 276 -18.05 -11.62 -1.96
N SER A 277 -17.50 -11.94 -0.80
CA SER A 277 -17.62 -11.11 0.40
C SER A 277 -16.74 -9.85 0.33
N LYS A 278 -17.17 -8.81 1.05
CA LYS A 278 -16.33 -7.61 1.29
C LYS A 278 -14.97 -7.99 1.89
N GLY A 279 -14.94 -8.90 2.87
CA GLY A 279 -13.70 -9.34 3.52
C GLY A 279 -12.71 -9.92 2.51
N ALA A 280 -13.14 -10.87 1.67
CA ALA A 280 -12.29 -11.44 0.64
C ALA A 280 -11.85 -10.40 -0.41
N SER A 281 -12.71 -9.44 -0.73
CA SER A 281 -12.40 -8.36 -1.68
C SER A 281 -11.33 -7.41 -1.14
N LEU A 282 -11.36 -7.10 0.14
CA LEU A 282 -10.35 -6.26 0.82
C LEU A 282 -8.94 -6.86 0.77
N GLU A 283 -8.81 -8.18 0.72
CA GLU A 283 -7.50 -8.85 0.66
C GLU A 283 -6.88 -8.87 -0.75
N ARG A 284 -7.63 -8.57 -1.79
CA ARG A 284 -7.18 -8.62 -3.19
C ARG A 284 -6.79 -7.23 -3.67
N ARG A 285 -5.66 -6.74 -3.20
CA ARG A 285 -5.24 -5.37 -3.46
C ARG A 285 -3.74 -5.20 -3.68
N ILE A 286 -3.42 -4.06 -4.23
CA ILE A 286 -2.08 -3.46 -4.23
C ILE A 286 -2.16 -2.18 -3.41
N ASP A 287 -1.23 -1.99 -2.50
CA ASP A 287 -1.07 -0.76 -1.73
C ASP A 287 0.17 0.01 -2.27
N ILE A 288 -0.03 1.22 -2.78
CA ILE A 288 1.08 2.16 -3.02
C ILE A 288 1.37 2.83 -1.69
N ILE A 289 2.51 2.51 -1.10
CA ILE A 289 2.81 2.88 0.30
C ILE A 289 3.80 4.03 0.43
N ALA A 290 4.55 4.34 -0.63
CA ALA A 290 5.49 5.46 -0.61
C ALA A 290 5.77 6.00 -2.02
N LEU A 291 5.95 7.32 -2.10
CA LEU A 291 6.56 8.04 -3.19
C LEU A 291 7.86 8.63 -2.67
N ARG A 292 8.99 8.23 -3.23
CA ARG A 292 10.31 8.77 -2.88
C ARG A 292 10.85 9.58 -4.04
N THR A 293 11.29 10.79 -3.76
CA THR A 293 11.90 11.65 -4.78
C THR A 293 13.30 12.05 -4.35
N GLN A 294 14.21 12.14 -5.31
CA GLN A 294 15.60 12.57 -5.10
C GLN A 294 16.01 13.48 -6.24
N LYS A 295 16.51 14.68 -5.91
CA LYS A 295 17.12 15.55 -6.92
C LYS A 295 18.40 14.90 -7.45
N LEU A 296 18.51 14.85 -8.76
CA LEU A 296 19.75 14.45 -9.41
C LEU A 296 20.80 15.56 -9.21
N PRO A 297 22.08 15.20 -8.99
CA PRO A 297 23.16 16.16 -8.76
C PRO A 297 23.42 17.06 -9.97
#